data_f6602a350cf74979e764352a8fa3f3cd
#
_entry.id   f6602a350cf74979e764352a8fa3f3cd
#
_cell.length_a   1.000
_cell.length_b   1.000
_cell.length_c   1.000
_cell.angle_alpha   90.00
_cell.angle_beta   90.00
_cell.angle_gamma   90.00
#
_symmetry.space_group_name_H-M   'P 1'
#
loop_
_entity.id
_entity.type
_entity.pdbx_description
1 polymer ?
#
loop_
_entity_poly.entity_id
_entity_poly.type
_entity_poly.pdbx_seq_one_letter_code
_entity_poly.pdbx_strand_id
1 'polypeptide(L)'
;MRVVVGSDHAGFEMKEQVAAHVREAGHPVLDVGTHSAAPADYPDYAEALGMAILNNQADRGILICGSGDGASIAVNKIPGIRAGVCHDCYSAHQGVEHDNMNVLVMGARVIGQSLANDIVDVYLDAQFTCEDRHLRRLEKIRKLETRFCGKNPA
;
A
#
# COMPACT_ATOMS: atom_id res chain seq x y z
N MET A 1 6.49 -11.33 7.79
CA MET A 1 7.10 -10.47 6.75
C MET A 1 7.37 -9.09 7.32
N ARG A 2 8.23 -8.27 6.70
CA ARG A 2 8.47 -6.88 7.11
C ARG A 2 7.43 -5.98 6.45
N VAL A 3 6.79 -5.11 7.22
CA VAL A 3 5.73 -4.23 6.73
C VAL A 3 6.13 -2.77 6.92
N VAL A 4 5.98 -1.94 5.89
CA VAL A 4 6.12 -0.49 6.02
C VAL A 4 4.72 0.13 6.11
N VAL A 5 4.54 1.06 7.06
CA VAL A 5 3.30 1.82 7.20
C VAL A 5 3.58 3.31 7.00
N GLY A 6 2.64 4.00 6.37
CA GLY A 6 2.72 5.44 6.15
C GLY A 6 1.33 6.07 6.10
N SER A 7 1.25 7.35 6.40
CA SER A 7 0.01 8.13 6.25
C SER A 7 0.30 9.62 6.11
N ASP A 8 -0.68 10.37 5.61
CA ASP A 8 -0.79 11.81 5.86
C ASP A 8 -1.47 12.09 7.21
N HIS A 9 -1.71 13.36 7.51
CA HIS A 9 -2.38 13.78 8.75
C HIS A 9 -3.80 13.21 8.90
N ALA A 10 -4.53 12.99 7.80
CA ALA A 10 -5.90 12.45 7.85
C ALA A 10 -5.94 10.97 8.19
N GLY A 11 -4.86 10.23 7.89
CA GLY A 11 -4.72 8.81 8.20
C GLY A 11 -3.93 8.52 9.48
N PHE A 12 -3.40 9.54 10.16
CA PHE A 12 -2.46 9.38 11.27
C PHE A 12 -2.96 8.45 12.37
N GLU A 13 -4.16 8.72 12.93
CA GLU A 13 -4.70 7.93 14.04
C GLU A 13 -4.93 6.46 13.64
N MET A 14 -5.48 6.23 12.45
CA MET A 14 -5.70 4.88 11.93
C MET A 14 -4.37 4.16 11.68
N LYS A 15 -3.35 4.86 11.16
CA LYS A 15 -2.01 4.32 10.94
C LYS A 15 -1.38 3.82 12.24
N GLU A 16 -1.47 4.61 13.33
CA GLU A 16 -0.92 4.20 14.63
C GLU A 16 -1.56 2.89 15.13
N GLN A 17 -2.89 2.77 15.02
CA GLN A 17 -3.63 1.58 15.42
C GLN A 17 -3.32 0.38 14.51
N VAL A 18 -3.26 0.58 13.20
CA VAL A 18 -2.86 -0.46 12.24
C VAL A 18 -1.42 -0.92 12.49
N ALA A 19 -0.49 0.01 12.75
CA ALA A 19 0.89 -0.34 13.06
C ALA A 19 1.02 -1.18 14.33
N ALA A 20 0.21 -0.88 15.37
CA ALA A 20 0.13 -1.67 16.58
C ALA A 20 -0.41 -3.08 16.28
N HIS A 21 -1.54 -3.18 15.57
CA HIS A 21 -2.16 -4.45 15.17
C HIS A 21 -1.19 -5.35 14.39
N VAL A 22 -0.48 -4.80 13.41
CA VAL A 22 0.52 -5.52 12.60
C VAL A 22 1.70 -6.02 13.46
N ARG A 23 2.16 -5.23 14.46
CA ARG A 23 3.20 -5.66 15.41
C ARG A 23 2.70 -6.79 16.31
N GLU A 24 1.48 -6.71 16.81
CA GLU A 24 0.84 -7.74 17.65
C GLU A 24 0.68 -9.06 16.88
N ALA A 25 0.43 -8.99 15.56
CA ALA A 25 0.42 -10.16 14.67
C ALA A 25 1.82 -10.74 14.39
N GLY A 26 2.89 -10.17 14.98
CA GLY A 26 4.27 -10.69 14.87
C GLY A 26 5.05 -10.19 13.65
N HIS A 27 4.61 -9.12 12.98
CA HIS A 27 5.32 -8.55 11.85
C HIS A 27 6.16 -7.34 12.25
N PRO A 28 7.48 -7.28 11.92
CA PRO A 28 8.27 -6.06 12.05
C PRO A 28 7.68 -4.92 11.23
N VAL A 29 7.50 -3.76 11.86
CA VAL A 29 6.90 -2.57 11.23
C VAL A 29 7.92 -1.45 11.13
N LEU A 30 8.14 -0.95 9.91
CA LEU A 30 8.82 0.30 9.61
C LEU A 30 7.74 1.40 9.44
N ASP A 31 7.75 2.40 10.30
CA ASP A 31 6.84 3.55 10.21
C ASP A 31 7.57 4.73 9.54
N VAL A 32 7.10 5.14 8.36
CA VAL A 32 7.66 6.25 7.58
C VAL A 32 6.86 7.55 7.72
N GLY A 33 5.89 7.60 8.64
CA GLY A 33 5.16 8.81 8.99
C GLY A 33 3.74 8.88 8.41
N THR A 34 2.97 9.98 8.62
CA THR A 34 3.36 11.10 9.51
C THR A 34 3.33 10.69 10.99
N HIS A 35 4.00 11.49 11.85
CA HIS A 35 4.05 11.24 13.30
C HIS A 35 3.24 12.27 14.09
N SER A 36 2.34 13.00 13.42
CA SER A 36 1.42 13.96 14.06
C SER A 36 0.19 14.21 13.19
N ALA A 37 -0.85 14.79 13.78
CA ALA A 37 -2.05 15.24 13.09
C ALA A 37 -1.89 16.62 12.40
N ALA A 38 -0.68 17.21 12.39
CA ALA A 38 -0.43 18.46 11.68
C ALA A 38 -0.54 18.25 10.16
N PRO A 39 -1.06 19.24 9.40
CA PRO A 39 -1.20 19.15 7.97
C PRO A 39 0.12 18.68 7.29
N ALA A 40 0.00 17.69 6.43
CA ALA A 40 1.11 17.07 5.73
C ALA A 40 0.66 16.59 4.35
N ASP A 41 1.57 16.61 3.38
CA ASP A 41 1.29 16.25 2.00
C ASP A 41 1.48 14.74 1.79
N TYR A 42 0.41 14.05 1.40
CA TYR A 42 0.40 12.59 1.21
C TYR A 42 1.44 12.08 0.19
N PRO A 43 1.84 12.81 -0.87
CA PRO A 43 2.83 12.31 -1.82
C PRO A 43 4.20 12.03 -1.19
N ASP A 44 4.61 12.80 -0.19
CA ASP A 44 5.91 12.62 0.50
C ASP A 44 5.95 11.26 1.22
N TYR A 45 4.86 10.89 1.87
CA TYR A 45 4.74 9.59 2.57
C TYR A 45 4.53 8.42 1.60
N ALA A 46 3.85 8.67 0.47
CA ALA A 46 3.74 7.70 -0.61
C ALA A 46 5.11 7.38 -1.21
N GLU A 47 5.96 8.39 -1.44
CA GLU A 47 7.34 8.22 -1.91
C GLU A 47 8.18 7.47 -0.87
N ALA A 48 8.17 7.90 0.39
CA ALA A 48 8.93 7.26 1.45
C ALA A 48 8.57 5.77 1.61
N LEU A 49 7.28 5.44 1.56
CA LEU A 49 6.79 4.07 1.63
C LEU A 49 7.22 3.24 0.40
N GLY A 50 7.05 3.78 -0.80
CA GLY A 50 7.45 3.11 -2.04
C GLY A 50 8.95 2.84 -2.07
N MET A 51 9.77 3.81 -1.66
CA MET A 51 11.23 3.66 -1.59
C MET A 51 11.66 2.63 -0.54
N ALA A 52 10.95 2.51 0.60
CA ALA A 52 11.24 1.48 1.58
C ALA A 52 11.07 0.06 1.01
N ILE A 53 10.05 -0.15 0.16
CA ILE A 53 9.84 -1.44 -0.53
C ILE A 53 10.94 -1.67 -1.58
N LEU A 54 11.23 -0.68 -2.43
CA LEU A 54 12.23 -0.83 -3.49
C LEU A 54 13.66 -1.04 -2.96
N ASN A 55 13.96 -0.46 -1.79
CA ASN A 55 15.24 -0.64 -1.10
C ASN A 55 15.29 -1.93 -0.23
N ASN A 56 14.32 -2.83 -0.37
CA ASN A 56 14.21 -4.08 0.40
C ASN A 56 14.20 -3.88 1.92
N GLN A 57 13.72 -2.74 2.43
CA GLN A 57 13.51 -2.48 3.85
C GLN A 57 12.20 -3.09 4.34
N ALA A 58 11.22 -3.26 3.44
CA ALA A 58 9.94 -3.92 3.69
C ALA A 58 9.52 -4.80 2.52
N ASP A 59 8.70 -5.78 2.80
CA ASP A 59 8.16 -6.73 1.81
C ASP A 59 6.81 -6.25 1.27
N ARG A 60 6.00 -5.59 2.10
CA ARG A 60 4.70 -4.99 1.77
C ARG A 60 4.49 -3.65 2.48
N GLY A 61 3.63 -2.82 1.89
CA GLY A 61 3.27 -1.51 2.43
C GLY A 61 1.78 -1.38 2.76
N ILE A 62 1.48 -0.54 3.76
CA ILE A 62 0.13 -0.09 4.10
C ILE A 62 0.17 1.43 4.16
N LEU A 63 -0.58 2.09 3.27
CA LEU A 63 -0.63 3.54 3.14
C LEU A 63 -2.04 4.05 3.44
N ILE A 64 -2.17 5.00 4.35
CA ILE A 64 -3.46 5.48 4.83
C ILE A 64 -3.56 6.99 4.64
N CYS A 65 -4.66 7.45 4.04
CA CYS A 65 -4.98 8.88 3.96
C CYS A 65 -6.48 9.10 4.16
N GLY A 66 -7.01 10.27 3.82
CA GLY A 66 -8.43 10.58 4.01
C GLY A 66 -9.37 9.65 3.25
N SER A 67 -9.24 9.56 1.92
CA SER A 67 -10.04 8.68 1.04
C SER A 67 -9.28 7.45 0.55
N GLY A 68 -7.96 7.51 0.49
CA GLY A 68 -7.11 6.51 -0.16
C GLY A 68 -6.70 6.90 -1.59
N ASP A 69 -7.51 7.66 -2.30
CA ASP A 69 -7.33 7.92 -3.74
C ASP A 69 -6.03 8.65 -4.06
N GLY A 70 -5.79 9.81 -3.43
CA GLY A 70 -4.61 10.62 -3.69
C GLY A 70 -3.31 9.87 -3.40
N ALA A 71 -3.26 9.17 -2.26
CA ALA A 71 -2.11 8.37 -1.85
C ALA A 71 -1.86 7.20 -2.83
N SER A 72 -2.92 6.54 -3.29
CA SER A 72 -2.84 5.47 -4.31
C SER A 72 -2.32 6.00 -5.65
N ILE A 73 -2.81 7.15 -6.10
CA ILE A 73 -2.34 7.79 -7.34
C ILE A 73 -0.84 8.10 -7.24
N ALA A 74 -0.41 8.68 -6.11
CA ALA A 74 0.98 9.06 -5.90
C ALA A 74 1.92 7.84 -5.87
N VAL A 75 1.63 6.85 -5.04
CA VAL A 75 2.52 5.69 -4.85
C VAL A 75 2.62 4.82 -6.11
N ASN A 76 1.56 4.76 -6.93
CA ASN A 76 1.57 4.05 -8.23
C ASN A 76 2.37 4.79 -9.33
N LYS A 77 2.90 6.00 -9.07
CA LYS A 77 3.87 6.64 -9.98
C LYS A 77 5.28 6.07 -9.84
N ILE A 78 5.52 5.27 -8.82
CA ILE A 78 6.83 4.66 -8.54
C ILE A 78 6.88 3.29 -9.23
N PRO A 79 7.76 3.09 -10.23
CA PRO A 79 7.88 1.82 -10.93
C PRO A 79 8.13 0.65 -9.96
N GLY A 80 7.40 -0.46 -10.16
CA GLY A 80 7.48 -1.63 -9.28
C GLY A 80 6.51 -1.60 -8.11
N ILE A 81 5.83 -0.49 -7.84
CA ILE A 81 4.75 -0.42 -6.87
C ILE A 81 3.42 -0.77 -7.55
N ARG A 82 2.66 -1.64 -6.93
CA ARG A 82 1.31 -2.04 -7.32
C ARG A 82 0.40 -1.83 -6.12
N ALA A 83 -0.19 -0.64 -6.06
CA ALA A 83 -1.05 -0.22 -4.96
C ALA A 83 -2.52 -0.30 -5.37
N GLY A 84 -3.34 -0.86 -4.49
CA GLY A 84 -4.79 -0.88 -4.62
C GLY A 84 -5.47 -0.18 -3.45
N VAL A 85 -6.49 0.65 -3.74
CA VAL A 85 -7.40 1.14 -2.71
C VAL A 85 -8.39 0.04 -2.39
N CYS A 86 -8.36 -0.47 -1.17
CA CYS A 86 -9.25 -1.54 -0.74
C CYS A 86 -9.98 -1.14 0.54
N HIS A 87 -11.31 -1.16 0.47
CA HIS A 87 -12.20 -0.91 1.60
C HIS A 87 -13.05 -2.16 1.93
N ASP A 88 -12.63 -3.32 1.44
CA ASP A 88 -13.22 -4.63 1.68
C ASP A 88 -12.14 -5.73 1.62
N CYS A 89 -12.41 -6.83 2.31
CA CYS A 89 -11.49 -7.96 2.42
C CYS A 89 -11.27 -8.71 1.10
N TYR A 90 -12.29 -8.79 0.23
CA TYR A 90 -12.17 -9.48 -1.05
C TYR A 90 -11.16 -8.81 -1.97
N SER A 91 -11.28 -7.48 -2.14
CA SER A 91 -10.36 -6.71 -2.99
C SER A 91 -8.92 -6.75 -2.47
N ALA A 92 -8.74 -6.68 -1.14
CA ALA A 92 -7.42 -6.74 -0.52
C ALA A 92 -6.73 -8.10 -0.72
N HIS A 93 -7.45 -9.20 -0.53
CA HIS A 93 -6.96 -10.55 -0.76
C HIS A 93 -6.69 -10.80 -2.24
N GLN A 94 -7.68 -10.56 -3.10
CA GLN A 94 -7.58 -10.83 -4.53
C GLN A 94 -6.51 -9.99 -5.23
N GLY A 95 -6.31 -8.74 -4.81
CA GLY A 95 -5.26 -7.87 -5.35
C GLY A 95 -3.86 -8.45 -5.15
N VAL A 96 -3.61 -9.12 -4.02
CA VAL A 96 -2.36 -9.86 -3.82
C VAL A 96 -2.35 -11.14 -4.65
N GLU A 97 -3.40 -11.94 -4.55
CA GLU A 97 -3.48 -13.27 -5.16
C GLU A 97 -3.33 -13.23 -6.69
N HIS A 98 -3.95 -12.25 -7.36
CA HIS A 98 -3.98 -12.15 -8.81
C HIS A 98 -2.98 -11.16 -9.40
N ASP A 99 -2.72 -10.03 -8.71
CA ASP A 99 -1.97 -8.91 -9.26
C ASP A 99 -0.66 -8.64 -8.49
N ASN A 100 -0.32 -9.51 -7.52
CA ASN A 100 0.86 -9.36 -6.68
C ASN A 100 0.95 -7.94 -6.10
N MET A 101 -0.17 -7.44 -5.59
CA MET A 101 -0.27 -6.13 -4.94
C MET A 101 0.69 -6.05 -3.75
N ASN A 102 1.55 -5.04 -3.75
CA ASN A 102 2.55 -4.87 -2.70
C ASN A 102 2.30 -3.65 -1.80
N VAL A 103 1.27 -2.85 -2.11
CA VAL A 103 0.82 -1.75 -1.25
C VAL A 103 -0.70 -1.77 -1.13
N LEU A 104 -1.19 -1.93 0.09
CA LEU A 104 -2.58 -1.72 0.45
C LEU A 104 -2.80 -0.24 0.75
N VAL A 105 -3.81 0.39 0.15
CA VAL A 105 -4.20 1.77 0.45
C VAL A 105 -5.59 1.81 1.04
N MET A 106 -5.77 2.56 2.12
CA MET A 106 -7.07 2.70 2.81
C MET A 106 -7.41 4.16 3.10
N GLY A 107 -8.70 4.47 3.17
CA GLY A 107 -9.24 5.76 3.52
C GLY A 107 -9.76 5.80 4.95
N ALA A 108 -9.10 6.54 5.85
CA ALA A 108 -9.50 6.66 7.26
C ALA A 108 -10.87 7.34 7.47
N ARG A 109 -11.36 8.05 6.44
CA ARG A 109 -12.70 8.65 6.44
C ARG A 109 -13.77 7.77 5.80
N VAL A 110 -13.37 6.60 5.29
CA VAL A 110 -14.25 5.69 4.55
C VAL A 110 -14.62 4.47 5.39
N ILE A 111 -13.63 3.92 6.11
CA ILE A 111 -13.82 2.71 6.93
C ILE A 111 -13.45 2.97 8.39
N GLY A 112 -14.02 2.15 9.27
CA GLY A 112 -13.67 2.13 10.69
C GLY A 112 -12.49 1.20 10.99
N GLN A 113 -11.92 1.32 12.19
CA GLN A 113 -10.72 0.60 12.60
C GLN A 113 -10.87 -0.93 12.55
N SER A 114 -12.01 -1.46 12.99
CA SER A 114 -12.22 -2.92 12.98
C SER A 114 -12.12 -3.49 11.56
N LEU A 115 -12.81 -2.85 10.61
CA LEU A 115 -12.72 -3.27 9.20
C LEU A 115 -11.32 -3.06 8.62
N ALA A 116 -10.62 -1.99 9.01
CA ALA A 116 -9.24 -1.77 8.59
C ALA A 116 -8.32 -2.91 9.04
N ASN A 117 -8.46 -3.39 10.28
CA ASN A 117 -7.71 -4.53 10.79
C ASN A 117 -8.01 -5.82 10.02
N ASP A 118 -9.30 -6.14 9.78
CA ASP A 118 -9.70 -7.32 8.99
C ASP A 118 -9.12 -7.26 7.56
N ILE A 119 -9.14 -6.09 6.92
CA ILE A 119 -8.55 -5.89 5.59
C ILE A 119 -7.03 -6.10 5.62
N VAL A 120 -6.35 -5.58 6.64
CA VAL A 120 -4.90 -5.74 6.82
C VAL A 120 -4.55 -7.22 6.99
N ASP A 121 -5.29 -7.95 7.81
CA ASP A 121 -5.03 -9.37 8.06
C ASP A 121 -5.12 -10.19 6.77
N VAL A 122 -6.21 -10.05 6.01
CA VAL A 122 -6.37 -10.78 4.75
C VAL A 122 -5.37 -10.35 3.67
N TYR A 123 -4.94 -9.08 3.67
CA TYR A 123 -3.90 -8.57 2.77
C TYR A 123 -2.54 -9.19 3.09
N LEU A 124 -2.18 -9.29 4.38
CA LEU A 124 -0.88 -9.82 4.80
C LEU A 124 -0.80 -11.34 4.65
N ASP A 125 -1.91 -12.06 4.84
CA ASP A 125 -1.99 -13.52 4.70
C ASP A 125 -2.03 -13.98 3.25
N ALA A 126 -2.55 -13.15 2.33
CA ALA A 126 -2.69 -13.50 0.93
C ALA A 126 -1.33 -13.75 0.26
N GLN A 127 -1.30 -14.67 -0.71
CA GLN A 127 -0.10 -15.00 -1.49
C GLN A 127 -0.39 -14.95 -2.98
N PHE A 128 0.59 -14.48 -3.75
CA PHE A 128 0.48 -14.47 -5.21
C PHE A 128 0.49 -15.90 -5.75
N THR A 129 -0.52 -16.27 -6.54
CA THR A 129 -0.71 -17.65 -7.02
C THR A 129 0.26 -18.09 -8.12
N CYS A 130 0.97 -17.16 -8.75
CA CYS A 130 1.91 -17.44 -9.84
C CYS A 130 1.31 -18.20 -11.03
N GLU A 131 -0.02 -18.16 -11.22
CA GLU A 131 -0.65 -18.77 -12.40
C GLU A 131 -0.19 -18.06 -13.68
N ASP A 132 -0.06 -18.80 -14.80
CA ASP A 132 0.39 -18.29 -16.10
C ASP A 132 -0.38 -17.05 -16.56
N ARG A 133 -1.70 -17.02 -16.34
CA ARG A 133 -2.55 -15.85 -16.67
C ARG A 133 -2.18 -14.62 -15.85
N HIS A 134 -1.82 -14.78 -14.56
CA HIS A 134 -1.44 -13.69 -13.67
C HIS A 134 -0.03 -13.20 -14.00
N LEU A 135 0.92 -14.10 -14.17
CA LEU A 135 2.29 -13.76 -14.61
C LEU A 135 2.29 -12.98 -15.94
N ARG A 136 1.50 -13.44 -16.92
CA ARG A 136 1.37 -12.75 -18.23
C ARG A 136 0.80 -11.33 -18.08
N ARG A 137 -0.15 -11.11 -17.16
CA ARG A 137 -0.74 -9.78 -16.91
C ARG A 137 0.26 -8.85 -16.21
N LEU A 138 0.97 -9.33 -15.19
CA LEU A 138 2.04 -8.59 -14.53
C LEU A 138 3.15 -8.18 -15.51
N GLU A 139 3.55 -9.06 -16.40
CA GLU A 139 4.55 -8.73 -17.42
C GLU A 139 4.06 -7.61 -18.36
N LYS A 140 2.76 -7.57 -18.69
CA LYS A 140 2.19 -6.48 -19.47
C LYS A 140 2.20 -5.15 -18.69
N ILE A 141 1.89 -5.17 -17.40
CA ILE A 141 1.99 -3.99 -16.52
C ILE A 141 3.43 -3.47 -16.48
N ARG A 142 4.42 -4.34 -16.28
CA ARG A 142 5.84 -3.97 -16.31
C ARG A 142 6.27 -3.34 -17.65
N LYS A 143 5.76 -3.85 -18.77
CA LYS A 143 5.99 -3.24 -20.09
C LYS A 143 5.38 -1.86 -20.22
N LEU A 144 4.22 -1.59 -19.60
CA LEU A 144 3.63 -0.25 -19.55
C LEU A 144 4.51 0.70 -18.74
N GLU A 145 4.98 0.29 -17.57
CA GLU A 145 5.91 1.08 -16.75
C GLU A 145 7.17 1.47 -17.58
N THR A 146 7.85 0.48 -18.15
CA THR A 146 9.05 0.70 -18.96
C THR A 146 8.79 1.62 -20.17
N ARG A 147 7.63 1.47 -20.82
CA ARG A 147 7.28 2.25 -22.01
C ARG A 147 6.99 3.71 -21.70
N PHE A 148 6.39 4.01 -20.57
CA PHE A 148 5.90 5.33 -20.21
C PHE A 148 6.68 6.01 -19.09
N CYS A 149 7.58 5.30 -18.39
CA CYS A 149 8.44 5.88 -17.38
C CYS A 149 9.30 7.01 -17.99
N GLY A 150 9.29 8.18 -17.35
CA GLY A 150 10.05 9.34 -17.80
C GLY A 150 9.52 10.07 -19.05
N LYS A 151 8.38 9.64 -19.60
CA LYS A 151 7.68 10.40 -20.66
C LYS A 151 6.67 11.32 -20.01
N ASN A 152 7.04 12.58 -19.79
CA ASN A 152 6.07 13.61 -19.50
C ASN A 152 5.20 13.82 -20.75
N PRO A 153 3.87 13.62 -20.69
CA PRO A 153 3.01 14.21 -21.70
C PRO A 153 3.13 15.73 -21.54
N ALA A 154 3.53 16.39 -22.58
CA ALA A 154 3.51 17.85 -22.66
C ALA A 154 2.09 18.38 -22.47
#